data_56ce5ed6092222a0401b3e91d71a5124
#
_entry.id   56ce5ed6092222a0401b3e91d71a5124
#
_cell.length_a   1.000
_cell.length_b   1.000
_cell.length_c   1.000
_cell.angle_alpha   90.00
_cell.angle_beta   90.00
_cell.angle_gamma   90.00
#
_symmetry.space_group_name_H-M   'P 1'
#
loop_
_entity.id
_entity.type
_entity.pdbx_description
1 polymer ?
#
loop_
_entity_poly.entity_id
_entity_poly.type
_entity_poly.pdbx_seq_one_letter_code
_entity_poly.pdbx_strand_id
1 'polypeptide(L)'
;MQVGKQIQHYRKKKNLSQDDLAEIIFVSRQSISNWERDATYPDIQNLLLLSKVFEVSLDKLVKGDLETMKQIIHDQEFMRYQKDGVVFSILLIGSPIISTPLILYLDGYGIAISCLILAVALFYALRIEKFKKKHNLRTYRQLVAYEQGRSLSEIEEAEERGKAPYQSILIPILFVLGIGAITLLISWLLLTFFPIK
;
A
#
# COMPACT_ATOMS: atom_id res chain seq x y z
N MET A 1 6.15 -6.67 -20.46
CA MET A 1 6.28 -7.98 -19.79
C MET A 1 7.68 -8.52 -20.04
N GLN A 2 8.24 -9.34 -19.14
CA GLN A 2 9.58 -9.88 -19.35
C GLN A 2 9.58 -11.32 -19.89
N VAL A 3 8.44 -12.02 -19.77
CA VAL A 3 8.30 -13.41 -20.23
C VAL A 3 8.52 -13.54 -21.72
N GLY A 4 8.02 -12.62 -22.54
CA GLY A 4 8.23 -12.66 -23.99
C GLY A 4 9.71 -12.57 -24.38
N LYS A 5 10.47 -11.69 -23.70
CA LYS A 5 11.93 -11.58 -23.88
C LYS A 5 12.67 -12.86 -23.45
N GLN A 6 12.20 -13.51 -22.38
CA GLN A 6 12.77 -14.78 -21.93
C GLN A 6 12.49 -15.91 -22.93
N ILE A 7 11.28 -16.00 -23.47
CA ILE A 7 10.92 -16.96 -24.51
C ILE A 7 11.84 -16.79 -25.71
N GLN A 8 11.98 -15.55 -26.22
CA GLN A 8 12.85 -15.25 -27.35
C GLN A 8 14.32 -15.60 -27.04
N HIS A 9 14.80 -15.26 -25.83
CA HIS A 9 16.17 -15.54 -25.41
C HIS A 9 16.46 -17.06 -25.40
N TYR A 10 15.62 -17.85 -24.73
CA TYR A 10 15.84 -19.30 -24.65
C TYR A 10 15.65 -20.02 -25.98
N ARG A 11 14.68 -19.57 -26.81
CA ARG A 11 14.49 -20.09 -28.16
C ARG A 11 15.76 -19.89 -29.00
N LYS A 12 16.29 -18.66 -29.03
CA LYS A 12 17.54 -18.36 -29.76
C LYS A 12 18.72 -19.14 -29.21
N LYS A 13 18.82 -19.34 -27.90
CA LYS A 13 19.87 -20.12 -27.26
C LYS A 13 19.82 -21.59 -27.67
N LYS A 14 18.64 -22.13 -27.96
CA LYS A 14 18.44 -23.50 -28.48
C LYS A 14 18.48 -23.56 -30.01
N ASN A 15 18.80 -22.46 -30.70
CA ASN A 15 18.83 -22.34 -32.15
C ASN A 15 17.50 -22.71 -32.85
N LEU A 16 16.38 -22.49 -32.21
CA LEU A 16 15.05 -22.75 -32.74
C LEU A 16 14.49 -21.52 -33.50
N SER A 17 13.85 -21.72 -34.63
CA SER A 17 12.98 -20.69 -35.24
C SER A 17 11.67 -20.57 -34.46
N GLN A 18 10.86 -19.55 -34.75
CA GLN A 18 9.52 -19.43 -34.18
C GLN A 18 8.60 -20.58 -34.61
N ASP A 19 8.80 -21.07 -35.86
CA ASP A 19 8.07 -22.20 -36.41
C ASP A 19 8.44 -23.48 -35.68
N ASP A 20 9.74 -23.76 -35.49
CA ASP A 20 10.20 -24.97 -34.77
C ASP A 20 9.66 -25.01 -33.33
N LEU A 21 9.73 -23.89 -32.62
CA LEU A 21 9.20 -23.82 -31.26
C LEU A 21 7.69 -24.04 -31.23
N ALA A 22 6.96 -23.46 -32.19
CA ALA A 22 5.52 -23.60 -32.30
C ALA A 22 5.11 -25.07 -32.55
N GLU A 23 5.84 -25.79 -33.40
CA GLU A 23 5.64 -27.19 -33.69
C GLU A 23 5.89 -28.06 -32.43
N ILE A 24 6.99 -27.81 -31.70
CA ILE A 24 7.37 -28.57 -30.50
C ILE A 24 6.32 -28.46 -29.39
N ILE A 25 5.71 -27.29 -29.20
CA ILE A 25 4.73 -27.07 -28.14
C ILE A 25 3.26 -27.07 -28.63
N PHE A 26 3.03 -27.45 -29.89
CA PHE A 26 1.72 -27.62 -30.50
C PHE A 26 0.86 -26.34 -30.52
N VAL A 27 1.45 -25.19 -30.84
CA VAL A 27 0.76 -23.90 -31.00
C VAL A 27 1.03 -23.31 -32.39
N SER A 28 0.32 -22.23 -32.73
CA SER A 28 0.60 -21.52 -33.98
C SER A 28 1.89 -20.68 -33.85
N ARG A 29 2.63 -20.52 -34.97
CA ARG A 29 3.73 -19.54 -35.06
C ARG A 29 3.29 -18.15 -34.62
N GLN A 30 2.04 -17.76 -34.95
CA GLN A 30 1.48 -16.48 -34.55
C GLN A 30 1.40 -16.33 -33.03
N SER A 31 1.08 -17.41 -32.30
CA SER A 31 1.10 -17.40 -30.84
C SER A 31 2.49 -17.11 -30.28
N ILE A 32 3.52 -17.80 -30.77
CA ILE A 32 4.93 -17.54 -30.39
C ILE A 32 5.31 -16.10 -30.67
N SER A 33 4.99 -15.60 -31.88
CA SER A 33 5.27 -14.21 -32.25
C SER A 33 4.56 -13.21 -31.35
N ASN A 34 3.31 -13.46 -30.97
CA ASN A 34 2.55 -12.59 -30.08
C ASN A 34 3.14 -12.59 -28.66
N TRP A 35 3.55 -13.74 -28.14
CA TRP A 35 4.19 -13.86 -26.82
C TRP A 35 5.54 -13.13 -26.79
N GLU A 36 6.40 -13.32 -27.82
CA GLU A 36 7.71 -12.68 -27.90
C GLU A 36 7.64 -11.15 -28.05
N ARG A 37 6.53 -10.62 -28.58
CA ARG A 37 6.26 -9.18 -28.70
C ARG A 37 5.46 -8.60 -27.55
N ASP A 38 5.19 -9.39 -26.52
CA ASP A 38 4.34 -9.03 -25.37
C ASP A 38 2.89 -8.60 -25.74
N ALA A 39 2.39 -9.03 -26.92
CA ALA A 39 1.02 -8.76 -27.36
C ALA A 39 0.00 -9.61 -26.61
N THR A 40 0.34 -10.87 -26.29
CA THR A 40 -0.45 -11.77 -25.45
C THR A 40 0.45 -12.51 -24.48
N TYR A 41 -0.14 -13.06 -23.42
CA TYR A 41 0.58 -13.87 -22.43
C TYR A 41 0.32 -15.37 -22.68
N PRO A 42 1.32 -16.26 -22.59
CA PRO A 42 1.09 -17.70 -22.65
C PRO A 42 0.26 -18.17 -21.44
N ASP A 43 -0.64 -19.11 -21.64
CA ASP A 43 -1.33 -19.74 -20.52
C ASP A 43 -0.39 -20.64 -19.70
N ILE A 44 -0.89 -21.14 -18.57
CA ILE A 44 -0.08 -21.94 -17.64
C ILE A 44 0.42 -23.25 -18.27
N GLN A 45 -0.35 -23.87 -19.17
CA GLN A 45 0.03 -25.11 -19.83
C GLN A 45 1.18 -24.84 -20.81
N ASN A 46 1.08 -23.79 -21.60
CA ASN A 46 2.13 -23.35 -22.52
C ASN A 46 3.40 -22.93 -21.78
N LEU A 47 3.30 -22.24 -20.63
CA LEU A 47 4.46 -21.93 -19.79
C LEU A 47 5.17 -23.17 -19.26
N LEU A 48 4.42 -24.20 -18.87
CA LEU A 48 4.98 -25.49 -18.44
C LEU A 48 5.67 -26.22 -19.58
N LEU A 49 5.11 -26.22 -20.80
CA LEU A 49 5.74 -26.79 -21.98
C LEU A 49 7.01 -26.05 -22.35
N LEU A 50 6.99 -24.70 -22.37
CA LEU A 50 8.15 -23.87 -22.60
C LEU A 50 9.28 -24.12 -21.57
N SER A 51 8.92 -24.26 -20.30
CA SER A 51 9.91 -24.57 -19.23
C SER A 51 10.60 -25.91 -19.47
N LYS A 52 9.87 -26.93 -19.94
CA LYS A 52 10.41 -28.24 -20.29
C LYS A 52 11.31 -28.16 -21.53
N VAL A 53 10.83 -27.52 -22.62
CA VAL A 53 11.60 -27.38 -23.87
C VAL A 53 12.90 -26.60 -23.64
N PHE A 54 12.86 -25.55 -22.84
CA PHE A 54 14.03 -24.74 -22.54
C PHE A 54 14.91 -25.33 -21.41
N GLU A 55 14.44 -26.36 -20.70
CA GLU A 55 15.13 -26.97 -19.54
C GLU A 55 15.42 -25.95 -18.42
N VAL A 56 14.45 -25.07 -18.17
CA VAL A 56 14.50 -24.06 -17.10
C VAL A 56 13.30 -24.20 -16.18
N SER A 57 13.43 -23.78 -14.94
CA SER A 57 12.28 -23.74 -14.03
C SER A 57 11.27 -22.70 -14.51
N LEU A 58 9.98 -22.94 -14.22
CA LEU A 58 8.91 -21.99 -14.48
C LEU A 58 9.20 -20.63 -13.83
N ASP A 59 9.68 -20.63 -12.57
CA ASP A 59 10.08 -19.43 -11.85
C ASP A 59 11.12 -18.60 -12.61
N LYS A 60 12.10 -19.26 -13.22
CA LYS A 60 13.14 -18.59 -14.01
C LYS A 60 12.58 -17.95 -15.28
N LEU A 61 11.56 -18.58 -15.88
CA LEU A 61 10.90 -18.07 -17.08
C LEU A 61 10.05 -16.83 -16.79
N VAL A 62 9.37 -16.79 -15.64
CA VAL A 62 8.42 -15.72 -15.27
C VAL A 62 8.94 -14.74 -14.21
N LYS A 63 10.17 -14.96 -13.70
CA LYS A 63 10.72 -14.22 -12.55
C LYS A 63 10.59 -12.70 -12.67
N GLY A 64 10.94 -12.15 -13.84
CA GLY A 64 10.89 -10.70 -14.03
C GLY A 64 9.47 -10.12 -14.01
N ASP A 65 8.49 -10.85 -14.51
CA ASP A 65 7.08 -10.45 -14.47
C ASP A 65 6.52 -10.56 -13.05
N LEU A 66 6.91 -11.58 -12.30
CA LEU A 66 6.53 -11.78 -10.90
C LEU A 66 7.06 -10.66 -10.00
N GLU A 67 8.31 -10.26 -10.19
CA GLU A 67 8.92 -9.14 -9.47
C GLU A 67 8.22 -7.81 -9.81
N THR A 68 7.95 -7.58 -11.08
CA THR A 68 7.20 -6.39 -11.54
C THR A 68 5.78 -6.37 -10.98
N MET A 69 5.07 -7.50 -10.99
CA MET A 69 3.74 -7.61 -10.41
C MET A 69 3.74 -7.38 -8.89
N LYS A 70 4.71 -7.95 -8.17
CA LYS A 70 4.88 -7.70 -6.73
C LYS A 70 5.11 -6.22 -6.45
N GLN A 71 5.94 -5.56 -7.24
CA GLN A 71 6.22 -4.14 -7.10
C GLN A 71 4.98 -3.28 -7.38
N ILE A 72 4.21 -3.58 -8.43
CA ILE A 72 2.95 -2.88 -8.73
C ILE A 72 1.94 -3.04 -7.59
N ILE A 73 1.80 -4.25 -7.03
CA ILE A 73 0.89 -4.50 -5.90
C ILE A 73 1.36 -3.74 -4.66
N HIS A 74 2.66 -3.76 -4.37
CA HIS A 74 3.27 -3.01 -3.28
C HIS A 74 2.99 -1.51 -3.42
N ASP A 75 3.25 -0.92 -4.58
CA ASP A 75 3.03 0.49 -4.85
C ASP A 75 1.55 0.88 -4.72
N GLN A 76 0.63 0.05 -5.21
CA GLN A 76 -0.81 0.29 -5.08
C GLN A 76 -1.30 0.21 -3.62
N GLU A 77 -0.82 -0.76 -2.85
CA GLU A 77 -1.16 -0.88 -1.43
C GLU A 77 -0.62 0.30 -0.64
N PHE A 78 0.61 0.71 -0.92
CA PHE A 78 1.25 1.85 -0.25
C PHE A 78 0.57 3.18 -0.60
N MET A 79 0.25 3.41 -1.87
CA MET A 79 -0.51 4.59 -2.31
C MET A 79 -1.89 4.67 -1.64
N ARG A 80 -2.56 3.54 -1.44
CA ARG A 80 -3.83 3.49 -0.70
C ARG A 80 -3.64 3.85 0.77
N TYR A 81 -2.60 3.31 1.42
CA TYR A 81 -2.23 3.65 2.77
C TYR A 81 -1.95 5.16 2.93
N GLN A 82 -1.19 5.77 2.00
CA GLN A 82 -0.92 7.21 2.02
C GLN A 82 -2.20 8.03 1.90
N LYS A 83 -3.10 7.68 0.98
CA LYS A 83 -4.42 8.35 0.84
C LYS A 83 -5.24 8.25 2.12
N ASP A 84 -5.33 7.07 2.71
CA ASP A 84 -6.03 6.86 3.98
C ASP A 84 -5.40 7.71 5.09
N GLY A 85 -4.07 7.82 5.14
CA GLY A 85 -3.33 8.66 6.08
C GLY A 85 -3.64 10.14 5.93
N VAL A 86 -3.69 10.67 4.70
CA VAL A 86 -4.04 12.05 4.42
C VAL A 86 -5.48 12.36 4.86
N VAL A 87 -6.44 11.50 4.49
CA VAL A 87 -7.85 11.68 4.90
C VAL A 87 -7.99 11.64 6.41
N PHE A 88 -7.35 10.67 7.07
CA PHE A 88 -7.34 10.58 8.53
C PHE A 88 -6.76 11.84 9.18
N SER A 89 -5.65 12.36 8.68
CA SER A 89 -5.01 13.57 9.22
C SER A 89 -5.91 14.82 9.07
N ILE A 90 -6.58 14.97 7.92
CA ILE A 90 -7.53 16.07 7.69
C ILE A 90 -8.70 15.96 8.65
N LEU A 91 -9.29 14.77 8.82
CA LEU A 91 -10.39 14.55 9.75
C LEU A 91 -9.98 14.80 11.20
N LEU A 92 -8.78 14.36 11.57
CA LEU A 92 -8.26 14.46 12.92
C LEU A 92 -7.98 15.92 13.33
N ILE A 93 -7.36 16.72 12.45
CA ILE A 93 -7.07 18.14 12.69
C ILE A 93 -8.33 18.99 12.50
N GLY A 94 -9.17 18.67 11.52
CA GLY A 94 -10.41 19.41 11.22
C GLY A 94 -11.54 19.16 12.22
N SER A 95 -11.56 17.97 12.85
CA SER A 95 -12.66 17.62 13.77
C SER A 95 -12.84 18.60 14.94
N PRO A 96 -11.80 19.07 15.65
CA PRO A 96 -11.99 20.04 16.73
C PRO A 96 -12.55 21.37 16.23
N ILE A 97 -12.11 21.82 15.06
CA ILE A 97 -12.53 23.09 14.47
C ILE A 97 -14.02 23.06 14.10
N ILE A 98 -14.49 21.94 13.57
CA ILE A 98 -15.86 21.76 13.12
C ILE A 98 -16.77 21.35 14.28
N SER A 99 -16.36 20.40 15.10
CA SER A 99 -17.19 19.83 16.16
C SER A 99 -17.42 20.77 17.32
N THR A 100 -16.43 21.62 17.67
CA THR A 100 -16.60 22.56 18.81
C THR A 100 -17.76 23.52 18.61
N PRO A 101 -17.86 24.28 17.49
CA PRO A 101 -19.02 25.15 17.27
C PRO A 101 -20.32 24.36 17.09
N LEU A 102 -20.28 23.19 16.45
CA LEU A 102 -21.49 22.35 16.31
C LEU A 102 -22.05 21.94 17.66
N ILE A 103 -21.22 21.51 18.59
CA ILE A 103 -21.64 21.09 19.94
C ILE A 103 -22.15 22.28 20.74
N LEU A 104 -21.51 23.45 20.63
CA LEU A 104 -21.88 24.66 21.39
C LEU A 104 -23.19 25.30 20.92
N TYR A 105 -23.51 25.26 19.61
CA TYR A 105 -24.63 25.99 19.04
C TYR A 105 -25.77 25.12 18.51
N LEU A 106 -25.58 23.83 18.30
CA LEU A 106 -26.60 22.90 17.77
C LEU A 106 -27.07 21.85 18.78
N ASP A 107 -26.64 21.92 20.04
CA ASP A 107 -27.05 21.01 21.11
C ASP A 107 -26.89 19.50 20.69
N GLY A 108 -27.97 18.73 20.81
CA GLY A 108 -27.97 17.30 20.50
C GLY A 108 -27.62 16.94 19.05
N TYR A 109 -28.01 17.78 18.08
CA TYR A 109 -27.66 17.59 16.67
C TYR A 109 -26.16 17.79 16.43
N GLY A 110 -25.53 18.74 17.13
CA GLY A 110 -24.10 18.98 17.06
C GLY A 110 -23.29 17.77 17.56
N ILE A 111 -23.76 17.14 18.65
CA ILE A 111 -23.16 15.94 19.17
C ILE A 111 -23.27 14.77 18.15
N ALA A 112 -24.45 14.56 17.56
CA ALA A 112 -24.67 13.47 16.61
C ALA A 112 -23.76 13.60 15.36
N ILE A 113 -23.63 14.81 14.80
CA ILE A 113 -22.76 15.10 13.65
C ILE A 113 -21.28 14.87 14.05
N SER A 114 -20.87 15.32 15.23
CA SER A 114 -19.50 15.14 15.73
C SER A 114 -19.14 13.66 15.91
N CYS A 115 -20.07 12.86 16.45
CA CYS A 115 -19.91 11.41 16.55
C CYS A 115 -19.76 10.75 15.18
N LEU A 116 -20.49 11.21 14.16
CA LEU A 116 -20.34 10.69 12.79
C LEU A 116 -18.95 11.00 12.21
N ILE A 117 -18.47 12.23 12.39
CA ILE A 117 -17.10 12.62 11.95
C ILE A 117 -16.04 11.72 12.62
N LEU A 118 -16.17 11.50 13.92
CA LEU A 118 -15.25 10.63 14.67
C LEU A 118 -15.35 9.16 14.22
N ALA A 119 -16.56 8.66 13.91
CA ALA A 119 -16.73 7.30 13.39
C ALA A 119 -16.04 7.12 12.04
N VAL A 120 -16.12 8.10 11.14
CA VAL A 120 -15.40 8.09 9.87
C VAL A 120 -13.88 8.15 10.09
N ALA A 121 -13.41 9.00 11.00
CA ALA A 121 -11.99 9.05 11.34
C ALA A 121 -11.47 7.70 11.91
N LEU A 122 -12.25 7.07 12.78
CA LEU A 122 -11.94 5.75 13.33
C LEU A 122 -11.85 4.68 12.23
N PHE A 123 -12.76 4.70 11.26
CA PHE A 123 -12.71 3.79 10.12
C PHE A 123 -11.37 3.88 9.35
N TYR A 124 -10.89 5.10 9.06
CA TYR A 124 -9.59 5.29 8.42
C TYR A 124 -8.42 4.90 9.32
N ALA A 125 -8.49 5.19 10.62
CA ALA A 125 -7.49 4.76 11.59
C ALA A 125 -7.32 3.23 11.62
N LEU A 126 -8.44 2.49 11.63
CA LEU A 126 -8.41 1.02 11.60
C LEU A 126 -7.82 0.47 10.29
N ARG A 127 -8.07 1.12 9.15
CA ARG A 127 -7.46 0.73 7.87
C ARG A 127 -5.95 0.94 7.88
N ILE A 128 -5.48 2.07 8.38
CA ILE A 128 -4.06 2.39 8.55
C ILE A 128 -3.39 1.36 9.45
N GLU A 129 -4.01 1.06 10.60
CA GLU A 129 -3.48 0.07 11.55
C GLU A 129 -3.44 -1.35 10.96
N LYS A 130 -4.46 -1.75 10.20
CA LYS A 130 -4.50 -3.03 9.49
C LYS A 130 -3.34 -3.15 8.48
N PHE A 131 -3.04 -2.08 7.73
CA PHE A 131 -1.90 -2.05 6.81
C PHE A 131 -0.57 -2.19 7.55
N LYS A 132 -0.36 -1.40 8.61
CA LYS A 132 0.85 -1.45 9.45
C LYS A 132 1.07 -2.83 10.05
N LYS A 133 -0.01 -3.46 10.56
CA LYS A 133 0.04 -4.81 11.13
C LYS A 133 0.34 -5.88 10.08
N LYS A 134 -0.26 -5.77 8.87
CA LYS A 134 -0.01 -6.69 7.75
C LYS A 134 1.46 -6.72 7.35
N HIS A 135 2.12 -5.57 7.36
CA HIS A 135 3.51 -5.41 6.92
C HIS A 135 4.52 -5.31 8.08
N ASN A 136 4.10 -5.57 9.34
CA ASN A 136 4.94 -5.46 10.55
C ASN A 136 5.62 -4.09 10.74
N LEU A 137 4.97 -3.02 10.31
CA LEU A 137 5.49 -1.65 10.40
C LEU A 137 5.09 -1.02 11.74
N ARG A 138 6.03 -0.88 12.65
CA ARG A 138 5.80 -0.31 14.01
C ARG A 138 6.41 1.06 14.21
N THR A 139 7.47 1.37 13.46
CA THR A 139 8.20 2.63 13.60
C THR A 139 8.21 3.41 12.29
N TYR A 140 8.47 4.72 12.38
CA TYR A 140 8.57 5.60 11.22
C TYR A 140 9.68 5.13 10.25
N ARG A 141 10.82 4.69 10.78
CA ARG A 141 11.95 4.23 9.96
C ARG A 141 11.61 2.97 9.15
N GLN A 142 10.84 2.04 9.76
CA GLN A 142 10.31 0.86 9.05
C GLN A 142 9.36 1.26 7.92
N LEU A 143 8.53 2.27 8.14
CA LEU A 143 7.63 2.79 7.11
C LEU A 143 8.39 3.40 5.93
N VAL A 144 9.40 4.22 6.19
CA VAL A 144 10.25 4.83 5.15
C VAL A 144 11.06 3.77 4.39
N ALA A 145 11.59 2.77 5.08
CA ALA A 145 12.28 1.65 4.43
C ALA A 145 11.32 0.86 3.51
N TYR A 146 10.10 0.61 3.97
CA TYR A 146 9.05 -0.03 3.17
C TYR A 146 8.71 0.78 1.91
N GLU A 147 8.55 2.11 2.04
CA GLU A 147 8.33 3.03 0.91
C GLU A 147 9.44 2.94 -0.14
N GLN A 148 10.69 2.83 0.31
CA GLN A 148 11.86 2.73 -0.56
C GLN A 148 12.07 1.32 -1.15
N GLY A 149 11.21 0.34 -0.83
CA GLY A 149 11.38 -1.05 -1.22
C GLY A 149 12.63 -1.72 -0.61
N ARG A 150 13.18 -1.14 0.48
CA ARG A 150 14.39 -1.60 1.18
C ARG A 150 14.02 -2.41 2.42
N SER A 151 14.66 -3.56 2.62
CA SER A 151 14.63 -4.25 3.89
C SER A 151 15.63 -3.62 4.87
N LEU A 152 15.25 -3.50 6.13
CA LEU A 152 16.18 -3.12 7.19
C LEU A 152 17.15 -4.27 7.49
N SER A 153 18.38 -3.95 7.87
CA SER A 153 19.33 -4.93 8.37
C SER A 153 18.89 -5.43 9.76
N GLU A 154 19.40 -6.58 10.20
CA GLU A 154 19.09 -7.16 11.51
C GLU A 154 19.41 -6.20 12.67
N ILE A 155 20.51 -5.43 12.54
CA ILE A 155 20.93 -4.44 13.54
C ILE A 155 19.91 -3.28 13.59
N GLU A 156 19.52 -2.75 12.43
CA GLU A 156 18.51 -1.67 12.33
C GLU A 156 17.16 -2.13 12.88
N GLU A 157 16.75 -3.38 12.62
CA GLU A 157 15.52 -3.94 13.17
C GLU A 157 15.57 -4.09 14.69
N ALA A 158 16.72 -4.48 15.25
CA ALA A 158 16.91 -4.60 16.70
C ALA A 158 16.81 -3.23 17.39
N GLU A 159 17.44 -2.18 16.82
CA GLU A 159 17.31 -0.81 17.30
C GLU A 159 15.87 -0.30 17.26
N GLU A 160 15.15 -0.55 16.17
CA GLU A 160 13.77 -0.10 16.00
C GLU A 160 12.79 -0.85 16.93
N ARG A 161 13.06 -2.12 17.26
CA ARG A 161 12.29 -2.85 18.28
C ARG A 161 12.33 -2.18 19.64
N GLY A 162 13.46 -1.60 20.02
CA GLY A 162 13.59 -0.84 21.28
C GLY A 162 12.80 0.48 21.30
N LYS A 163 12.63 1.11 20.14
CA LYS A 163 11.89 2.39 19.98
C LYS A 163 10.38 2.19 19.79
N ALA A 164 9.95 1.02 19.33
CA ALA A 164 8.56 0.74 19.00
C ALA A 164 7.56 1.04 20.12
N PRO A 165 7.76 0.61 21.41
CA PRO A 165 6.81 0.92 22.48
C PRO A 165 6.74 2.44 22.76
N TYR A 166 7.83 3.14 22.63
CA TYR A 166 7.87 4.57 22.86
C TYR A 166 7.08 5.34 21.77
N GLN A 167 7.27 5.02 20.52
CA GLN A 167 6.57 5.64 19.41
C GLN A 167 5.08 5.27 19.36
N SER A 168 4.72 4.04 19.74
CA SER A 168 3.32 3.58 19.70
C SER A 168 2.46 4.11 20.84
N ILE A 169 3.05 4.53 21.96
CA ILE A 169 2.33 4.99 23.14
C ILE A 169 2.46 6.49 23.33
N LEU A 170 3.69 7.01 23.36
CA LEU A 170 3.94 8.41 23.69
C LEU A 170 3.43 9.38 22.63
N ILE A 171 3.66 9.09 21.35
CA ILE A 171 3.23 9.98 20.26
C ILE A 171 1.71 10.13 20.23
N PRO A 172 0.88 9.07 20.28
CA PRO A 172 -0.57 9.22 20.38
C PRO A 172 -1.03 10.00 21.62
N ILE A 173 -0.41 9.81 22.78
CA ILE A 173 -0.77 10.54 24.00
C ILE A 173 -0.50 12.04 23.82
N LEU A 174 0.69 12.43 23.36
CA LEU A 174 1.04 13.83 23.09
C LEU A 174 0.08 14.45 22.06
N PHE A 175 -0.32 13.67 21.07
CA PHE A 175 -1.24 14.13 20.04
C PHE A 175 -2.65 14.37 20.61
N VAL A 176 -3.17 13.49 21.44
CA VAL A 176 -4.48 13.65 22.12
C VAL A 176 -4.46 14.88 23.02
N LEU A 177 -3.38 15.08 23.78
CA LEU A 177 -3.23 16.26 24.63
C LEU A 177 -3.19 17.56 23.81
N GLY A 178 -2.49 17.56 22.67
CA GLY A 178 -2.44 18.70 21.74
C GLY A 178 -3.82 19.04 21.15
N ILE A 179 -4.57 18.04 20.70
CA ILE A 179 -5.94 18.22 20.19
C ILE A 179 -6.85 18.76 21.30
N GLY A 180 -6.77 18.22 22.51
CA GLY A 180 -7.52 18.69 23.65
C GLY A 180 -7.26 20.16 23.97
N ALA A 181 -6.00 20.59 23.96
CA ALA A 181 -5.62 21.98 24.16
C ALA A 181 -6.19 22.90 23.05
N ILE A 182 -6.12 22.47 21.80
CA ILE A 182 -6.71 23.22 20.67
C ILE A 182 -8.24 23.34 20.82
N THR A 183 -8.92 22.26 21.20
CA THR A 183 -10.37 22.25 21.42
C THR A 183 -10.78 23.24 22.53
N LEU A 184 -10.04 23.25 23.64
CA LEU A 184 -10.28 24.18 24.74
C LEU A 184 -10.05 25.63 24.31
N LEU A 185 -9.00 25.91 23.54
CA LEU A 185 -8.71 27.23 23.02
C LEU A 185 -9.83 27.74 22.09
N ILE A 186 -10.30 26.91 21.16
CA ILE A 186 -11.39 27.24 20.25
C ILE A 186 -12.68 27.49 21.04
N SER A 187 -13.00 26.63 22.03
CA SER A 187 -14.17 26.80 22.88
C SER A 187 -14.12 28.11 23.66
N TRP A 188 -12.99 28.45 24.25
CA TRP A 188 -12.77 29.72 24.97
C TRP A 188 -12.93 30.92 24.05
N LEU A 189 -12.36 30.92 22.85
CA LEU A 189 -12.52 31.99 21.86
C LEU A 189 -13.99 32.18 21.46
N LEU A 190 -14.69 31.08 21.13
CA LEU A 190 -16.08 31.13 20.73
C LEU A 190 -16.97 31.70 21.84
N LEU A 191 -16.81 31.27 23.09
CA LEU A 191 -17.61 31.77 24.22
C LEU A 191 -17.31 33.21 24.57
N THR A 192 -16.07 33.69 24.31
CA THR A 192 -15.64 35.05 24.58
C THR A 192 -16.20 36.03 23.53
N PHE A 193 -16.12 35.67 22.25
CA PHE A 193 -16.50 36.55 21.15
C PHE A 193 -17.96 36.36 20.67
N PHE A 194 -18.51 35.18 20.90
CA PHE A 194 -19.88 34.80 20.47
C PHE A 194 -20.60 34.09 21.61
N PRO A 195 -20.97 34.79 22.70
CA PRO A 195 -21.62 34.18 23.85
C PRO A 195 -22.94 33.52 23.47
N ILE A 196 -23.17 32.34 23.97
CA ILE A 196 -24.43 31.61 23.85
C ILE A 196 -25.47 32.43 24.66
N LYS A 197 -26.58 32.83 24.02
CA LYS A 197 -27.71 33.49 24.70
C LYS A 197 -28.54 32.49 25.45
#